data_4ab738927a00a0641000d0a73e86d0ef
#
_entry.id   4ab738927a00a0641000d0a73e86d0ef
#
_cell.length_a   1.000
_cell.length_b   1.000
_cell.length_c   1.000
_cell.angle_alpha   90.00
_cell.angle_beta   90.00
_cell.angle_gamma   90.00
#
_symmetry.space_group_name_H-M   'P 1'
#
loop_
_entity.id
_entity.type
_entity.pdbx_description
1 polymer ?
#
loop_
_entity_poly.entity_id
_entity_poly.type
_entity_poly.pdbx_seq_one_letter_code
_entity_poly.pdbx_strand_id
1 'polypeptide(L)'
;SINVAKQAINAGLNKGLKGDFNGVKAVNREEACLYAFNTLNATMVEYTNQTIVIANGTVKTDKVAKDMENNARTETIKDDNKMQFAEKYFTNLEKTATADDFGRPANKWTYKNTDIGTYVDYTLMVAEYTNGVSGKEVYNKVGKTAMDKYDVAAYVDGNDASKAILPNVAKDNKDDLTGTDTGVLTQVFVNDDEKEAVVTEINTYLGIADSDYSAKKDEADFTVYGLKKSGKVHVMDKADDGKSYVSFKVSGEDFDVSKVEEDDAYLFTVAAGEVQTFVPAETIKGTEITSFKKGSNVTVGGTKYDFSKAAYYDNEALKVYTGENNNDTINLKDTTYNVYLDTYGNLIGLEEVDAVDNYVFITGADENSSNLATKTTDANA
;
A
#
# COMPACT_ATOMS: atom_id res chain seq x y z
N SER A 1 23.11 3.78 -27.11
CA SER A 1 24.44 4.31 -26.83
C SER A 1 24.47 5.01 -25.47
N ILE A 2 25.62 5.07 -24.83
CA ILE A 2 25.81 5.74 -23.52
C ILE A 2 25.28 7.18 -23.54
N ASN A 3 25.42 7.89 -24.65
CA ASN A 3 24.94 9.27 -24.77
C ASN A 3 23.42 9.38 -24.74
N VAL A 4 22.70 8.42 -25.35
CA VAL A 4 21.23 8.40 -25.32
C VAL A 4 20.75 8.11 -23.87
N ALA A 5 21.33 7.13 -23.19
CA ALA A 5 21.00 6.83 -21.79
C ALA A 5 21.27 8.03 -20.88
N LYS A 6 22.41 8.71 -21.04
CA LYS A 6 22.74 9.93 -20.28
C LYS A 6 21.69 11.03 -20.48
N GLN A 7 21.25 11.25 -21.72
CA GLN A 7 20.23 12.25 -22.02
C GLN A 7 18.88 11.87 -21.45
N ALA A 8 18.49 10.60 -21.51
CA ALA A 8 17.25 10.11 -20.91
C ALA A 8 17.22 10.33 -19.38
N ILE A 9 18.35 10.03 -18.72
CA ILE A 9 18.49 10.27 -17.27
C ILE A 9 18.45 11.78 -16.97
N ASN A 10 19.15 12.60 -17.74
CA ASN A 10 19.14 14.05 -17.56
C ASN A 10 17.74 14.67 -17.80
N ALA A 11 16.95 14.09 -18.70
CA ALA A 11 15.56 14.47 -18.92
C ALA A 11 14.60 13.93 -17.85
N GLY A 12 15.10 13.15 -16.88
CA GLY A 12 14.31 12.61 -15.80
C GLY A 12 13.43 11.41 -16.16
N LEU A 13 13.69 10.74 -17.31
CA LEU A 13 12.83 9.62 -17.73
C LEU A 13 12.86 8.43 -16.78
N ASN A 14 13.90 8.28 -15.97
CA ASN A 14 14.06 7.22 -14.98
C ASN A 14 13.57 7.61 -13.57
N LYS A 15 12.95 8.77 -13.37
CA LYS A 15 12.43 9.17 -12.06
C LYS A 15 11.39 8.15 -11.57
N GLY A 16 11.50 7.73 -10.30
CA GLY A 16 10.63 6.73 -9.71
C GLY A 16 10.94 5.27 -10.08
N LEU A 17 12.02 5.02 -10.83
CA LEU A 17 12.46 3.66 -11.13
C LEU A 17 12.93 2.96 -9.86
N LYS A 18 12.37 1.77 -9.58
CA LYS A 18 12.84 0.91 -8.49
C LYS A 18 14.13 0.19 -8.95
N GLY A 19 15.26 0.54 -8.34
CA GLY A 19 16.59 0.04 -8.70
C GLY A 19 17.32 0.88 -9.75
N ASP A 20 18.48 0.38 -10.20
CA ASP A 20 19.35 1.11 -11.13
C ASP A 20 18.84 1.05 -12.57
N PHE A 21 18.98 2.17 -13.28
CA PHE A 21 18.72 2.22 -14.72
C PHE A 21 19.67 1.29 -15.48
N ASN A 22 19.13 0.33 -16.22
CA ASN A 22 19.90 -0.61 -17.02
C ASN A 22 19.48 -0.53 -18.51
N GLY A 23 20.26 0.19 -19.30
CA GLY A 23 19.97 0.43 -20.72
C GLY A 23 20.16 -0.78 -21.65
N VAL A 24 20.58 -1.95 -21.14
CA VAL A 24 20.73 -3.19 -21.92
C VAL A 24 19.72 -4.27 -21.51
N LYS A 25 18.99 -4.10 -20.42
CA LYS A 25 17.91 -4.96 -19.98
C LYS A 25 16.65 -4.72 -20.83
N ALA A 26 15.90 -5.76 -21.12
CA ALA A 26 14.56 -5.62 -21.67
C ALA A 26 13.66 -4.88 -20.67
N VAL A 27 12.91 -3.89 -21.16
CA VAL A 27 11.99 -3.08 -20.37
C VAL A 27 10.75 -3.91 -20.08
N ASN A 28 10.34 -4.01 -18.82
CA ASN A 28 9.07 -4.60 -18.46
C ASN A 28 7.91 -3.60 -18.67
N ARG A 29 6.66 -4.06 -18.48
CA ARG A 29 5.47 -3.22 -18.71
C ARG A 29 5.43 -2.02 -17.77
N GLU A 30 5.74 -2.21 -16.50
CA GLU A 30 5.75 -1.16 -15.48
C GLU A 30 6.81 -0.09 -15.79
N GLU A 31 8.04 -0.50 -16.10
CA GLU A 31 9.12 0.42 -16.53
C GLU A 31 8.73 1.19 -17.80
N ALA A 32 8.08 0.53 -18.77
CA ALA A 32 7.64 1.20 -19.99
C ALA A 32 6.58 2.27 -19.72
N CYS A 33 5.61 1.99 -18.84
CA CYS A 33 4.60 2.96 -18.40
C CYS A 33 5.25 4.14 -17.67
N LEU A 34 6.22 3.87 -16.77
CA LEU A 34 6.95 4.90 -16.04
C LEU A 34 7.71 5.83 -17.00
N TYR A 35 8.44 5.28 -17.98
CA TYR A 35 9.16 6.09 -18.95
C TYR A 35 8.22 6.92 -19.84
N ALA A 36 7.09 6.36 -20.25
CA ALA A 36 6.07 7.08 -20.99
C ALA A 36 5.49 8.23 -20.17
N PHE A 37 5.13 7.98 -18.92
CA PHE A 37 4.63 9.00 -18.00
C PHE A 37 5.66 10.12 -17.75
N ASN A 38 6.91 9.77 -17.46
CA ASN A 38 7.97 10.75 -17.26
C ASN A 38 8.23 11.58 -18.53
N THR A 39 8.01 10.99 -19.72
CA THR A 39 8.14 11.73 -20.99
C THR A 39 7.13 12.87 -21.09
N LEU A 40 5.91 12.71 -20.57
CA LEU A 40 4.90 13.79 -20.57
C LEU A 40 5.41 15.04 -19.81
N ASN A 41 6.15 14.82 -18.73
CA ASN A 41 6.71 15.87 -17.87
C ASN A 41 8.09 16.40 -18.34
N ALA A 42 8.69 15.76 -19.34
CA ALA A 42 10.05 16.11 -19.79
C ALA A 42 10.07 17.43 -20.56
N THR A 43 11.01 18.30 -20.21
CA THR A 43 11.26 19.56 -20.93
C THR A 43 11.78 19.26 -22.33
N MET A 44 11.17 19.85 -23.33
CA MET A 44 11.60 19.78 -24.72
C MET A 44 12.90 20.56 -24.94
N VAL A 45 13.72 20.09 -25.85
CA VAL A 45 14.92 20.79 -26.27
C VAL A 45 14.82 21.27 -27.72
N GLU A 46 15.38 22.43 -27.99
CA GLU A 46 15.58 22.92 -29.33
C GLU A 46 17.05 23.11 -29.62
N TYR A 47 17.42 23.06 -30.90
CA TYR A 47 18.80 23.26 -31.31
C TYR A 47 18.95 24.64 -31.95
N THR A 48 19.77 25.47 -31.33
CA THR A 48 20.13 26.80 -31.86
C THR A 48 21.52 26.75 -32.44
N ASN A 49 21.75 27.54 -33.48
CA ASN A 49 23.07 27.70 -34.04
C ASN A 49 23.89 28.65 -33.16
N GLN A 50 24.99 28.20 -32.63
CA GLN A 50 25.95 29.05 -31.93
C GLN A 50 27.18 29.28 -32.82
N THR A 51 27.48 30.53 -33.05
CA THR A 51 28.69 30.91 -33.80
C THR A 51 29.89 30.95 -32.85
N ILE A 52 30.84 30.07 -33.05
CA ILE A 52 32.09 30.04 -32.29
C ILE A 52 33.18 30.61 -33.15
N VAL A 53 33.82 31.70 -32.72
CA VAL A 53 35.00 32.27 -33.36
C VAL A 53 36.24 31.58 -32.79
N ILE A 54 36.98 30.85 -33.63
CA ILE A 54 38.20 30.19 -33.21
C ILE A 54 39.38 31.18 -33.38
N ALA A 55 40.44 31.03 -32.58
CA ALA A 55 41.61 31.93 -32.51
C ALA A 55 42.30 32.26 -33.86
N ASN A 56 42.02 31.51 -34.92
CA ASN A 56 42.56 31.70 -36.25
C ASN A 56 41.59 32.41 -37.22
N GLY A 57 40.54 33.07 -36.74
CA GLY A 57 39.56 33.75 -37.58
C GLY A 57 38.56 32.80 -38.30
N THR A 58 38.60 31.50 -38.05
CA THR A 58 37.67 30.56 -38.64
C THR A 58 36.39 30.57 -37.80
N VAL A 59 35.24 30.83 -38.43
CA VAL A 59 33.94 30.79 -37.81
C VAL A 59 33.40 29.36 -37.94
N LYS A 60 33.12 28.69 -36.83
CA LYS A 60 32.33 27.45 -36.77
C LYS A 60 30.97 27.73 -36.21
N THR A 61 29.96 27.17 -36.84
CA THR A 61 28.59 27.18 -36.32
C THR A 61 28.29 25.78 -35.77
N ASP A 62 28.17 25.68 -34.46
CA ASP A 62 27.74 24.44 -33.81
C ASP A 62 26.28 24.53 -33.36
N LYS A 63 25.58 23.40 -33.43
CA LYS A 63 24.22 23.27 -32.88
C LYS A 63 24.35 23.02 -31.40
N VAL A 64 23.79 23.93 -30.59
CA VAL A 64 23.72 23.79 -29.14
C VAL A 64 22.29 23.51 -28.76
N ALA A 65 22.09 22.46 -27.99
CA ALA A 65 20.78 22.15 -27.40
C ALA A 65 20.48 23.12 -26.24
N LYS A 66 19.32 23.74 -26.24
CA LYS A 66 18.79 24.51 -25.12
C LYS A 66 17.34 24.06 -24.83
N ASP A 67 16.88 24.31 -23.62
CA ASP A 67 15.47 24.09 -23.28
C ASP A 67 14.58 24.97 -24.17
N MET A 68 13.50 24.39 -24.65
CA MET A 68 12.51 25.11 -25.45
C MET A 68 11.68 25.97 -24.52
N GLU A 69 11.56 27.28 -24.85
CA GLU A 69 10.76 28.21 -24.07
C GLU A 69 9.27 28.11 -24.43
N ASN A 70 8.38 28.27 -23.41
CA ASN A 70 6.92 28.26 -23.55
C ASN A 70 6.34 29.69 -23.67
N ASN A 71 6.80 30.44 -24.66
CA ASN A 71 6.56 31.90 -24.80
C ASN A 71 5.10 32.31 -25.13
N ALA A 72 4.20 31.38 -25.40
CA ALA A 72 2.86 31.73 -25.91
C ALA A 72 1.74 30.80 -25.42
N ARG A 73 1.99 29.95 -24.44
CA ARG A 73 1.01 28.96 -23.99
C ARG A 73 0.76 29.04 -22.50
N THR A 74 -0.40 28.60 -22.09
CA THR A 74 -0.68 28.29 -20.69
C THR A 74 0.17 27.09 -20.29
N GLU A 75 0.91 27.22 -19.22
CA GLU A 75 1.70 26.14 -18.64
C GLU A 75 0.76 25.19 -17.91
N THR A 76 0.44 24.07 -18.57
CA THR A 76 -0.59 23.12 -18.10
C THR A 76 0.00 21.91 -17.38
N ILE A 77 1.30 21.70 -17.52
CA ILE A 77 2.00 20.58 -16.91
C ILE A 77 2.97 21.05 -15.83
N LYS A 78 3.73 22.12 -16.11
CA LYS A 78 4.69 22.66 -15.17
C LYS A 78 4.89 24.16 -15.41
N ASP A 79 4.77 24.93 -14.33
CA ASP A 79 4.99 26.39 -14.34
C ASP A 79 6.49 26.69 -14.21
N ASP A 80 7.23 26.68 -15.33
CA ASP A 80 8.67 26.91 -15.36
C ASP A 80 9.16 27.70 -16.58
N ASN A 81 8.25 28.31 -17.32
CA ASN A 81 8.51 29.02 -18.59
C ASN A 81 9.13 28.15 -19.69
N LYS A 82 9.08 26.82 -19.54
CA LYS A 82 9.64 25.87 -20.51
C LYS A 82 8.54 25.03 -21.11
N MET A 83 8.77 24.51 -22.31
CA MET A 83 7.82 23.67 -23.02
C MET A 83 8.03 22.21 -22.62
N GLN A 84 7.08 21.60 -21.92
CA GLN A 84 7.07 20.17 -21.68
C GLN A 84 6.55 19.42 -22.91
N PHE A 85 6.92 18.13 -23.01
CA PHE A 85 6.49 17.28 -24.12
C PHE A 85 4.95 17.22 -24.22
N ALA A 86 4.27 17.06 -23.10
CA ALA A 86 2.81 17.02 -23.08
C ALA A 86 2.18 18.34 -23.50
N GLU A 87 2.69 19.48 -23.07
CA GLU A 87 2.17 20.80 -23.47
C GLU A 87 2.25 21.03 -24.98
N LYS A 88 3.29 20.48 -25.61
CA LYS A 88 3.45 20.60 -27.06
C LYS A 88 2.55 19.66 -27.84
N TYR A 89 2.42 18.41 -27.42
CA TYR A 89 1.76 17.36 -28.22
C TYR A 89 0.37 16.99 -27.72
N PHE A 90 0.07 17.28 -26.47
CA PHE A 90 -1.21 17.00 -25.81
C PHE A 90 -1.81 18.26 -25.21
N THR A 91 -2.07 19.26 -26.03
CA THR A 91 -2.44 20.65 -25.62
C THR A 91 -3.68 20.78 -24.73
N ASN A 92 -4.47 19.72 -24.57
CA ASN A 92 -5.64 19.68 -23.67
C ASN A 92 -5.39 18.79 -22.45
N LEU A 93 -4.14 18.32 -22.26
CA LEU A 93 -3.75 17.60 -21.05
C LEU A 93 -3.32 18.64 -20.01
N GLU A 94 -3.93 18.55 -18.84
CA GLU A 94 -3.65 19.46 -17.73
C GLU A 94 -3.30 18.63 -16.49
N LYS A 95 -2.38 19.16 -15.69
CA LYS A 95 -1.95 18.61 -14.41
C LYS A 95 -2.10 19.68 -13.34
N THR A 96 -2.86 19.38 -12.30
CA THR A 96 -3.09 20.29 -11.17
C THR A 96 -2.61 19.64 -9.88
N ALA A 97 -1.76 20.33 -9.13
CA ALA A 97 -1.33 19.88 -7.81
C ALA A 97 -2.52 19.75 -6.86
N THR A 98 -2.55 18.67 -6.11
CA THR A 98 -3.61 18.34 -5.13
C THR A 98 -3.05 17.39 -4.08
N ALA A 99 -3.90 16.85 -3.23
CA ALA A 99 -3.62 15.70 -2.38
C ALA A 99 -4.52 14.52 -2.79
N ASP A 100 -4.04 13.30 -2.56
CA ASP A 100 -4.90 12.11 -2.64
C ASP A 100 -5.69 11.91 -1.34
N ASP A 101 -6.50 10.86 -1.28
CA ASP A 101 -7.36 10.58 -0.12
C ASP A 101 -6.58 10.22 1.17
N PHE A 102 -5.31 9.87 1.05
CA PHE A 102 -4.41 9.69 2.20
C PHE A 102 -3.69 10.98 2.63
N GLY A 103 -3.95 12.11 1.96
CA GLY A 103 -3.28 13.38 2.21
C GLY A 103 -1.87 13.48 1.60
N ARG A 104 -1.47 12.54 0.72
CA ARG A 104 -0.18 12.57 0.04
C ARG A 104 -0.18 13.61 -1.07
N PRO A 105 0.91 14.35 -1.29
CA PRO A 105 1.04 15.23 -2.45
C PRO A 105 0.79 14.45 -3.74
N ALA A 106 -0.13 14.92 -4.55
CA ALA A 106 -0.60 14.25 -5.73
C ALA A 106 -0.85 15.23 -6.88
N ASN A 107 -0.98 14.71 -8.08
CA ASN A 107 -1.37 15.47 -9.25
C ASN A 107 -2.66 14.91 -9.83
N LYS A 108 -3.65 15.77 -9.96
CA LYS A 108 -4.87 15.48 -10.72
C LYS A 108 -4.62 15.73 -12.19
N TRP A 109 -4.89 14.74 -13.02
CA TRP A 109 -4.75 14.83 -14.46
C TRP A 109 -6.11 14.88 -15.12
N THR A 110 -6.27 15.83 -16.06
CA THR A 110 -7.47 15.95 -16.88
C THR A 110 -7.11 16.04 -18.36
N TYR A 111 -7.98 15.53 -19.22
CA TYR A 111 -7.86 15.69 -20.66
C TYR A 111 -9.17 16.18 -21.24
N LYS A 112 -9.14 17.35 -21.90
CA LYS A 112 -10.37 18.01 -22.41
C LYS A 112 -11.45 18.14 -21.33
N ASN A 113 -11.07 18.56 -20.12
CA ASN A 113 -11.92 18.68 -18.93
C ASN A 113 -12.50 17.35 -18.42
N THR A 114 -12.08 16.19 -18.94
CA THR A 114 -12.46 14.89 -18.40
C THR A 114 -11.40 14.44 -17.41
N ASP A 115 -11.82 14.01 -16.24
CA ASP A 115 -10.93 13.47 -15.21
C ASP A 115 -10.29 12.16 -15.70
N ILE A 116 -8.95 12.10 -15.64
CA ILE A 116 -8.17 10.87 -15.92
C ILE A 116 -7.86 10.14 -14.60
N GLY A 117 -7.65 10.90 -13.52
CA GLY A 117 -7.31 10.37 -12.22
C GLY A 117 -6.33 11.25 -11.44
N THR A 118 -6.22 10.93 -10.16
CA THR A 118 -5.29 11.58 -9.22
C THR A 118 -4.18 10.58 -8.87
N TYR A 119 -2.92 11.00 -9.03
CA TYR A 119 -1.76 10.15 -8.85
C TYR A 119 -0.74 10.82 -7.93
N VAL A 120 -0.26 10.07 -6.95
CA VAL A 120 0.76 10.53 -5.98
C VAL A 120 2.03 10.99 -6.70
N ASP A 121 2.55 12.12 -6.29
CA ASP A 121 3.86 12.59 -6.78
C ASP A 121 5.01 12.02 -5.93
N TYR A 122 5.40 10.80 -6.24
CA TYR A 122 6.52 10.13 -5.57
C TYR A 122 7.88 10.82 -5.76
N THR A 123 7.98 11.83 -6.62
CA THR A 123 9.22 12.61 -6.76
C THR A 123 9.48 13.50 -5.53
N LEU A 124 8.45 13.75 -4.73
CA LEU A 124 8.50 14.51 -3.48
C LEU A 124 8.73 13.62 -2.25
N MET A 125 8.68 12.29 -2.42
CA MET A 125 8.88 11.35 -1.32
C MET A 125 10.36 11.27 -0.91
N VAL A 126 10.63 11.56 0.35
CA VAL A 126 11.99 11.55 0.92
C VAL A 126 12.28 10.34 1.80
N ALA A 127 11.24 9.65 2.27
CA ALA A 127 11.38 8.40 3.03
C ALA A 127 10.10 7.57 3.01
N GLU A 128 10.29 6.25 3.18
CA GLU A 128 9.22 5.25 3.32
C GLU A 128 9.63 4.19 4.35
N TYR A 129 8.70 3.79 5.21
CA TYR A 129 8.89 2.79 6.26
C TYR A 129 7.68 1.88 6.34
N THR A 130 7.92 0.62 6.72
CA THR A 130 6.86 -0.40 6.92
C THR A 130 6.90 -1.00 8.34
N ASN A 131 7.69 -0.37 9.22
CA ASN A 131 7.84 -0.71 10.63
C ASN A 131 7.83 0.57 11.47
N GLY A 132 7.90 0.44 12.78
CA GLY A 132 8.07 1.56 13.69
C GLY A 132 9.28 2.41 13.30
N VAL A 133 9.10 3.72 13.30
CA VAL A 133 10.14 4.71 13.01
C VAL A 133 10.15 5.81 14.06
N SER A 134 11.32 6.19 14.53
CA SER A 134 11.43 7.21 15.56
C SER A 134 11.09 8.62 15.05
N GLY A 135 10.51 9.45 15.92
CA GLY A 135 10.22 10.84 15.60
C GLY A 135 11.46 11.62 15.16
N LYS A 136 12.65 11.28 15.72
CA LYS A 136 13.94 11.83 15.29
C LYS A 136 14.28 11.49 13.84
N GLU A 137 14.02 10.28 13.44
CA GLU A 137 14.33 9.83 12.06
C GLU A 137 13.44 10.56 11.06
N VAL A 138 12.14 10.63 11.33
CA VAL A 138 11.19 11.40 10.50
C VAL A 138 11.58 12.89 10.47
N TYR A 139 11.94 13.51 11.64
CA TYR A 139 12.45 14.87 11.69
C TYR A 139 13.67 15.09 10.77
N ASN A 140 14.60 14.14 10.75
CA ASN A 140 15.80 14.24 9.92
C ASN A 140 15.47 14.15 8.43
N LYS A 141 14.44 13.40 8.05
CA LYS A 141 13.98 13.27 6.65
C LYS A 141 13.23 14.51 6.18
N VAL A 142 12.33 15.05 7.01
CA VAL A 142 11.65 16.33 6.74
C VAL A 142 12.67 17.46 6.69
N GLY A 143 13.61 17.46 7.63
CA GLY A 143 14.67 18.47 7.74
C GLY A 143 14.23 19.70 8.56
N LYS A 144 15.21 20.28 9.27
CA LYS A 144 14.99 21.43 10.16
C LYS A 144 14.28 22.60 9.46
N THR A 145 14.68 22.91 8.23
CA THR A 145 14.12 24.06 7.50
C THR A 145 12.65 23.87 7.20
N ALA A 146 12.25 22.68 6.78
CA ALA A 146 10.85 22.37 6.52
C ALA A 146 10.04 22.38 7.81
N MET A 147 10.54 21.73 8.88
CA MET A 147 9.85 21.75 10.18
C MET A 147 9.66 23.16 10.77
N ASP A 148 10.58 24.09 10.50
CA ASP A 148 10.53 25.46 11.05
C ASP A 148 9.70 26.44 10.19
N LYS A 149 9.55 26.16 8.87
CA LYS A 149 9.10 27.17 7.89
C LYS A 149 8.01 26.74 6.93
N TYR A 150 7.78 25.44 6.79
CA TYR A 150 6.80 24.91 5.85
C TYR A 150 5.48 24.63 6.57
N ASP A 151 4.43 24.51 5.78
CA ASP A 151 3.18 23.94 6.28
C ASP A 151 3.36 22.40 6.38
N VAL A 152 3.40 21.91 7.63
CA VAL A 152 3.63 20.48 7.89
C VAL A 152 2.35 19.85 8.39
N ALA A 153 1.88 18.84 7.67
CA ALA A 153 0.69 18.06 8.00
C ALA A 153 1.01 16.58 8.26
N ALA A 154 0.17 15.91 9.04
CA ALA A 154 0.25 14.48 9.23
C ALA A 154 -1.14 13.85 9.13
N TYR A 155 -1.20 12.70 8.49
CA TYR A 155 -2.44 11.95 8.23
C TYR A 155 -2.31 10.50 8.65
N VAL A 156 -3.43 9.93 9.13
CA VAL A 156 -3.58 8.48 9.37
C VAL A 156 -4.82 8.02 8.62
N ASP A 157 -4.67 7.11 7.68
CA ASP A 157 -5.77 6.63 6.83
C ASP A 157 -6.60 7.79 6.25
N GLY A 158 -5.92 8.83 5.78
CA GLY A 158 -6.50 10.04 5.22
C GLY A 158 -7.13 11.01 6.23
N ASN A 159 -7.15 10.67 7.52
CA ASN A 159 -7.66 11.56 8.55
C ASN A 159 -6.55 12.47 9.10
N ASP A 160 -6.82 13.77 9.26
CA ASP A 160 -5.86 14.70 9.86
C ASP A 160 -5.47 14.25 11.28
N ALA A 161 -4.21 13.94 11.47
CA ALA A 161 -3.59 13.53 12.71
C ALA A 161 -2.45 14.49 13.14
N SER A 162 -2.33 15.65 12.53
CA SER A 162 -1.23 16.60 12.73
C SER A 162 -1.03 16.95 14.21
N LYS A 163 -2.12 17.13 14.96
CA LYS A 163 -2.05 17.43 16.41
C LYS A 163 -1.49 16.28 17.25
N ALA A 164 -1.67 15.06 16.82
CA ALA A 164 -1.21 13.87 17.55
C ALA A 164 0.24 13.49 17.17
N ILE A 165 0.59 13.64 15.92
CA ILE A 165 1.85 13.13 15.35
C ILE A 165 2.95 14.20 15.40
N LEU A 166 2.72 15.41 14.89
CA LEU A 166 3.77 16.41 14.67
C LEU A 166 4.51 16.85 15.93
N PRO A 167 3.90 16.93 17.12
CA PRO A 167 4.65 17.25 18.35
C PRO A 167 5.75 16.23 18.67
N ASN A 168 5.62 15.00 18.16
CA ASN A 168 6.58 13.91 18.34
C ASN A 168 7.62 13.84 17.21
N VAL A 169 7.44 14.57 16.13
CA VAL A 169 8.45 14.72 15.07
C VAL A 169 9.49 15.74 15.52
N ALA A 170 10.46 15.30 16.30
CA ALA A 170 11.42 16.17 16.94
C ALA A 170 12.84 15.58 16.93
N LYS A 171 13.86 16.45 16.80
CA LYS A 171 15.28 16.07 16.69
C LYS A 171 15.80 15.16 17.80
N ASP A 172 15.19 15.23 18.97
CA ASP A 172 15.65 14.50 20.17
C ASP A 172 14.70 13.34 20.53
N ASN A 173 13.59 13.15 19.81
CA ASN A 173 12.64 12.08 20.08
C ASN A 173 13.12 10.76 19.46
N LYS A 174 13.58 9.85 20.31
CA LYS A 174 14.06 8.51 19.93
C LYS A 174 12.99 7.43 19.97
N ASP A 175 11.82 7.76 20.52
CA ASP A 175 10.68 6.84 20.58
C ASP A 175 10.01 6.77 19.21
N ASP A 176 9.38 5.64 18.95
CA ASP A 176 8.61 5.45 17.71
C ASP A 176 7.50 6.50 17.65
N LEU A 177 7.32 7.02 16.44
CA LEU A 177 6.28 7.99 16.16
C LEU A 177 4.91 7.32 16.35
N THR A 178 4.00 8.03 17.01
CA THR A 178 2.66 7.51 17.29
C THR A 178 1.98 7.13 15.99
N GLY A 179 1.56 5.88 15.91
CA GLY A 179 0.86 5.35 14.72
C GLY A 179 1.75 4.48 13.85
N THR A 180 3.07 4.69 13.85
CA THR A 180 3.99 3.79 13.13
C THR A 180 4.13 2.47 13.88
N ASP A 181 4.17 1.37 13.14
CA ASP A 181 4.33 0.01 13.69
C ASP A 181 4.60 -0.97 12.53
N THR A 182 4.81 -2.23 12.84
CA THR A 182 4.93 -3.31 11.85
C THR A 182 3.69 -3.37 10.96
N GLY A 183 3.88 -3.39 9.65
CA GLY A 183 2.80 -3.46 8.65
C GLY A 183 2.10 -2.12 8.36
N VAL A 184 2.53 -1.02 8.99
CA VAL A 184 2.04 0.32 8.68
C VAL A 184 2.96 0.97 7.65
N LEU A 185 2.39 1.41 6.54
CA LEU A 185 3.13 2.19 5.54
C LEU A 185 3.22 3.64 5.99
N THR A 186 4.42 4.07 6.39
CA THR A 186 4.69 5.47 6.73
C THR A 186 5.50 6.11 5.61
N GLN A 187 4.97 7.15 5.00
CA GLN A 187 5.62 7.89 3.92
C GLN A 187 5.81 9.35 4.31
N VAL A 188 6.96 9.90 3.94
CA VAL A 188 7.34 11.30 4.21
C VAL A 188 7.58 12.01 2.89
N PHE A 189 6.88 13.11 2.68
CA PHE A 189 6.99 13.95 1.49
C PHE A 189 7.47 15.34 1.88
N VAL A 190 8.30 15.95 1.02
CA VAL A 190 8.73 17.36 1.17
C VAL A 190 8.65 18.04 -0.19
N ASN A 191 7.89 19.11 -0.25
CA ASN A 191 7.74 19.97 -1.42
C ASN A 191 8.41 21.33 -1.16
N ASP A 192 9.63 21.48 -1.64
CA ASP A 192 10.39 22.71 -1.45
C ASP A 192 9.84 23.90 -2.27
N ASP A 193 9.12 23.63 -3.34
CA ASP A 193 8.54 24.67 -4.20
C ASP A 193 7.31 25.29 -3.52
N GLU A 194 6.38 24.46 -3.03
CA GLU A 194 5.15 24.89 -2.34
C GLU A 194 5.33 25.16 -0.85
N LYS A 195 6.51 24.85 -0.28
CA LYS A 195 6.78 24.95 1.15
C LYS A 195 5.86 24.11 2.02
N GLU A 196 5.66 22.87 1.60
CA GLU A 196 4.83 21.89 2.28
C GLU A 196 5.63 20.66 2.65
N ALA A 197 5.23 19.98 3.75
CA ALA A 197 5.71 18.65 4.07
C ALA A 197 4.57 17.80 4.64
N VAL A 198 4.56 16.51 4.31
CA VAL A 198 3.49 15.60 4.72
C VAL A 198 4.11 14.32 5.28
N VAL A 199 3.58 13.89 6.43
CA VAL A 199 3.79 12.55 6.98
C VAL A 199 2.47 11.81 6.91
N THR A 200 2.43 10.67 6.22
CA THR A 200 1.22 9.87 6.13
C THR A 200 1.46 8.45 6.63
N GLU A 201 0.53 7.95 7.42
CA GLU A 201 0.50 6.58 7.92
C GLU A 201 -0.72 5.89 7.31
N ILE A 202 -0.49 4.78 6.62
CA ILE A 202 -1.51 4.00 5.95
C ILE A 202 -1.51 2.60 6.56
N ASN A 203 -2.62 2.24 7.17
CA ASN A 203 -2.82 0.93 7.76
C ASN A 203 -3.38 -0.04 6.73
N THR A 204 -2.95 -1.30 6.82
CA THR A 204 -3.55 -2.40 6.06
C THR A 204 -4.47 -3.18 6.98
N TYR A 205 -5.66 -3.52 6.49
CA TYR A 205 -6.70 -4.23 7.23
C TYR A 205 -7.02 -5.56 6.54
N LEU A 206 -7.40 -6.57 7.32
CA LEU A 206 -7.92 -7.83 6.82
C LEU A 206 -9.42 -7.74 6.62
N GLY A 207 -9.89 -8.11 5.44
CA GLY A 207 -11.31 -8.32 5.16
C GLY A 207 -11.57 -9.75 4.72
N ILE A 208 -12.66 -10.32 5.20
CA ILE A 208 -13.15 -11.65 4.81
C ILE A 208 -14.43 -11.46 4.02
N ALA A 209 -14.55 -12.18 2.91
CA ALA A 209 -15.73 -12.14 2.06
C ALA A 209 -16.92 -12.78 2.76
N ASP A 210 -18.05 -12.06 2.84
CA ASP A 210 -19.27 -12.53 3.49
C ASP A 210 -20.10 -13.46 2.59
N SER A 211 -19.80 -13.48 1.28
CA SER A 211 -20.46 -14.29 0.25
C SER A 211 -19.69 -14.28 -1.05
N ASP A 212 -20.05 -15.19 -1.96
CA ASP A 212 -19.55 -15.16 -3.35
C ASP A 212 -19.90 -13.85 -4.07
N TYR A 213 -19.08 -13.50 -5.05
CA TYR A 213 -19.34 -12.37 -5.96
C TYR A 213 -20.74 -12.40 -6.57
N SER A 214 -21.44 -11.29 -6.50
CA SER A 214 -22.77 -11.12 -7.06
C SER A 214 -22.73 -10.54 -8.48
N ALA A 215 -22.72 -11.39 -9.50
CA ALA A 215 -22.76 -10.95 -10.90
C ALA A 215 -23.99 -10.10 -11.28
N LYS A 216 -25.09 -10.18 -10.50
CA LYS A 216 -26.29 -9.36 -10.72
C LYS A 216 -26.09 -7.91 -10.29
N LYS A 217 -25.31 -7.69 -9.23
CA LYS A 217 -25.09 -6.37 -8.64
C LYS A 217 -23.71 -5.82 -9.01
N ASP A 218 -22.82 -6.63 -9.55
CA ASP A 218 -21.42 -6.36 -9.80
C ASP A 218 -20.69 -5.89 -8.53
N GLU A 219 -20.89 -6.62 -7.42
CA GLU A 219 -20.32 -6.30 -6.12
C GLU A 219 -19.99 -7.57 -5.33
N ALA A 220 -19.07 -7.44 -4.36
CA ALA A 220 -18.82 -8.41 -3.30
C ALA A 220 -18.88 -7.72 -1.93
N ASP A 221 -19.43 -8.43 -0.93
CA ASP A 221 -19.60 -7.95 0.43
C ASP A 221 -18.46 -8.48 1.33
N PHE A 222 -17.91 -7.60 2.18
CA PHE A 222 -16.79 -7.94 3.08
C PHE A 222 -17.02 -7.43 4.49
N THR A 223 -16.61 -8.23 5.46
CA THR A 223 -16.37 -7.80 6.84
C THR A 223 -14.89 -7.46 7.01
N VAL A 224 -14.56 -6.17 7.21
CA VAL A 224 -13.18 -5.67 7.37
C VAL A 224 -12.92 -5.38 8.85
N TYR A 225 -11.95 -6.06 9.40
CA TYR A 225 -11.62 -6.04 10.82
C TYR A 225 -10.65 -4.92 11.21
N GLY A 226 -10.67 -4.52 12.48
CA GLY A 226 -9.78 -3.49 13.01
C GLY A 226 -10.19 -2.06 12.68
N LEU A 227 -11.41 -1.88 12.16
CA LEU A 227 -12.01 -0.59 11.83
C LEU A 227 -13.29 -0.35 12.61
N LYS A 228 -13.55 0.92 12.94
CA LYS A 228 -14.85 1.40 13.37
C LYS A 228 -15.26 2.67 12.63
N LYS A 229 -16.55 2.84 12.47
CA LYS A 229 -17.11 4.07 11.90
C LYS A 229 -17.13 5.17 12.95
N SER A 230 -16.52 6.32 12.64
CA SER A 230 -16.53 7.52 13.46
C SER A 230 -17.09 8.70 12.64
N GLY A 231 -18.40 8.94 12.76
CA GLY A 231 -19.08 9.93 11.92
C GLY A 231 -19.09 9.53 10.43
N LYS A 232 -18.39 10.30 9.60
CA LYS A 232 -18.26 10.03 8.16
C LYS A 232 -16.96 9.29 7.77
N VAL A 233 -16.05 9.09 8.71
CA VAL A 233 -14.75 8.46 8.48
C VAL A 233 -14.65 7.12 9.18
N HIS A 234 -13.70 6.30 8.72
CA HIS A 234 -13.30 5.07 9.39
C HIS A 234 -11.98 5.32 10.12
N VAL A 235 -11.87 4.80 11.31
CA VAL A 235 -10.65 4.90 12.13
C VAL A 235 -10.25 3.52 12.64
N MET A 236 -8.94 3.31 12.80
CA MET A 236 -8.44 2.09 13.41
C MET A 236 -9.01 1.92 14.81
N ASP A 237 -9.49 0.74 15.08
CA ASP A 237 -9.91 0.31 16.41
C ASP A 237 -9.41 -1.12 16.61
N LYS A 238 -8.32 -1.29 17.34
CA LYS A 238 -7.75 -2.62 17.58
C LYS A 238 -8.81 -3.52 18.15
N ALA A 239 -9.30 -4.40 17.29
CA ALA A 239 -10.21 -5.44 17.67
C ALA A 239 -9.42 -6.73 17.88
N ASP A 240 -8.76 -6.81 19.03
CA ASP A 240 -8.25 -8.09 19.52
C ASP A 240 -9.36 -9.02 20.02
N ASP A 241 -10.64 -8.66 19.82
CA ASP A 241 -11.80 -9.42 20.22
C ASP A 241 -12.87 -9.58 19.13
N GLY A 242 -12.54 -9.30 17.87
CA GLY A 242 -13.46 -9.43 16.73
C GLY A 242 -14.66 -8.46 16.75
N LYS A 243 -14.69 -7.48 17.67
CA LYS A 243 -15.85 -6.60 17.86
C LYS A 243 -15.79 -5.32 17.01
N SER A 244 -14.60 -4.93 16.55
CA SER A 244 -14.46 -3.76 15.71
C SER A 244 -14.27 -4.18 14.26
N TYR A 245 -15.35 -4.03 13.50
CA TYR A 245 -15.36 -4.27 12.06
C TYR A 245 -16.29 -3.28 11.36
N VAL A 246 -16.08 -3.16 10.06
CA VAL A 246 -16.96 -2.41 9.16
C VAL A 246 -17.26 -3.28 7.95
N SER A 247 -18.53 -3.32 7.53
CA SER A 247 -18.91 -3.98 6.29
C SER A 247 -18.69 -3.04 5.12
N PHE A 248 -17.99 -3.51 4.10
CA PHE A 248 -17.79 -2.83 2.82
C PHE A 248 -18.43 -3.61 1.68
N LYS A 249 -18.98 -2.87 0.73
CA LYS A 249 -19.34 -3.37 -0.59
C LYS A 249 -18.27 -2.92 -1.57
N VAL A 250 -17.63 -3.87 -2.21
CA VAL A 250 -16.59 -3.59 -3.21
C VAL A 250 -17.20 -3.77 -4.58
N SER A 251 -17.21 -2.69 -5.36
CA SER A 251 -17.79 -2.67 -6.71
C SER A 251 -16.86 -3.25 -7.76
N GLY A 252 -17.40 -3.98 -8.71
CA GLY A 252 -16.68 -4.45 -9.88
C GLY A 252 -16.27 -3.33 -10.85
N GLU A 253 -16.87 -2.13 -10.71
CA GLU A 253 -16.43 -0.95 -11.45
C GLU A 253 -15.07 -0.43 -10.95
N ASP A 254 -14.78 -0.60 -9.65
CA ASP A 254 -13.56 -0.08 -9.02
C ASP A 254 -12.45 -1.14 -8.92
N PHE A 255 -12.82 -2.40 -8.70
CA PHE A 255 -11.88 -3.50 -8.45
C PHE A 255 -12.32 -4.80 -9.13
N ASP A 256 -11.38 -5.69 -9.48
CA ASP A 256 -11.70 -7.01 -10.00
C ASP A 256 -12.17 -7.94 -8.85
N VAL A 257 -13.47 -7.95 -8.61
CA VAL A 257 -14.14 -8.79 -7.61
C VAL A 257 -14.73 -10.08 -8.21
N SER A 258 -14.57 -10.31 -9.50
CA SER A 258 -15.24 -11.40 -10.24
C SER A 258 -14.87 -12.82 -9.79
N LYS A 259 -13.82 -12.96 -9.00
CA LYS A 259 -13.30 -14.24 -8.49
C LYS A 259 -13.44 -14.40 -6.99
N VAL A 260 -14.13 -13.47 -6.33
CA VAL A 260 -14.35 -13.53 -4.90
C VAL A 260 -15.31 -14.67 -4.57
N GLU A 261 -14.90 -15.55 -3.68
CA GLU A 261 -15.70 -16.62 -3.09
C GLU A 261 -15.91 -16.32 -1.60
N GLU A 262 -16.96 -16.87 -1.00
CA GLU A 262 -17.23 -16.78 0.45
C GLU A 262 -15.99 -17.26 1.23
N ASP A 263 -15.67 -16.60 2.34
CA ASP A 263 -14.51 -16.84 3.21
C ASP A 263 -13.13 -16.49 2.58
N ASP A 264 -13.10 -15.93 1.38
CA ASP A 264 -11.84 -15.43 0.82
C ASP A 264 -11.32 -14.22 1.60
N ALA A 265 -10.01 -14.21 1.83
CA ALA A 265 -9.32 -13.17 2.57
C ALA A 265 -8.67 -12.13 1.63
N TYR A 266 -8.92 -10.86 1.91
CA TYR A 266 -8.37 -9.74 1.15
C TYR A 266 -7.77 -8.68 2.07
N LEU A 267 -6.80 -7.93 1.54
CA LEU A 267 -6.18 -6.80 2.20
C LEU A 267 -6.78 -5.50 1.71
N PHE A 268 -7.11 -4.63 2.64
CA PHE A 268 -7.74 -3.34 2.41
C PHE A 268 -6.88 -2.20 2.94
N THR A 269 -6.80 -1.11 2.19
CA THR A 269 -6.50 0.20 2.75
C THR A 269 -7.73 1.08 2.57
N VAL A 270 -8.02 1.93 3.56
CA VAL A 270 -9.25 2.73 3.59
C VAL A 270 -8.91 4.18 3.90
N ALA A 271 -9.43 5.11 3.10
CA ALA A 271 -9.33 6.54 3.36
C ALA A 271 -10.61 7.25 2.89
N ALA A 272 -10.90 8.41 3.46
CA ALA A 272 -12.11 9.19 3.17
C ALA A 272 -13.43 8.40 3.30
N GLY A 273 -13.42 7.28 4.01
CA GLY A 273 -14.56 6.39 4.20
C GLY A 273 -14.74 5.34 3.10
N GLU A 274 -13.82 5.24 2.15
CA GLU A 274 -13.88 4.37 0.98
C GLU A 274 -12.66 3.46 0.89
N VAL A 275 -12.80 2.34 0.19
CA VAL A 275 -11.73 1.40 -0.09
C VAL A 275 -10.79 2.02 -1.13
N GLN A 276 -9.50 2.07 -0.81
CA GLN A 276 -8.47 2.63 -1.69
C GLN A 276 -7.65 1.54 -2.39
N THR A 277 -7.40 0.43 -1.71
CA THR A 277 -6.78 -0.75 -2.31
C THR A 277 -7.51 -2.01 -1.88
N PHE A 278 -7.52 -2.99 -2.77
CA PHE A 278 -8.17 -4.27 -2.59
C PHE A 278 -7.34 -5.35 -3.29
N VAL A 279 -6.67 -6.20 -2.51
CA VAL A 279 -5.79 -7.25 -3.05
C VAL A 279 -5.96 -8.54 -2.25
N PRO A 280 -5.86 -9.74 -2.88
CA PRO A 280 -5.92 -11.00 -2.14
C PRO A 280 -4.84 -11.07 -1.06
N ALA A 281 -5.19 -11.56 0.13
CA ALA A 281 -4.21 -11.85 1.18
C ALA A 281 -3.47 -13.16 0.88
N GLU A 282 -2.15 -13.17 1.11
CA GLU A 282 -1.42 -14.43 1.12
C GLU A 282 -1.88 -15.27 2.30
N THR A 283 -2.34 -16.51 2.02
CA THR A 283 -2.93 -17.40 3.03
C THR A 283 -2.11 -18.67 3.16
N ILE A 284 -1.67 -18.98 4.39
CA ILE A 284 -1.08 -20.27 4.78
C ILE A 284 -2.18 -21.10 5.45
N LYS A 285 -2.69 -22.09 4.73
CA LYS A 285 -3.87 -22.87 5.17
C LYS A 285 -3.49 -24.06 6.04
N GLY A 286 -4.33 -24.31 7.06
CA GLY A 286 -4.35 -25.54 7.84
C GLY A 286 -3.02 -25.88 8.52
N THR A 287 -2.38 -24.91 9.16
CA THR A 287 -1.05 -25.06 9.74
C THR A 287 -1.05 -24.98 11.26
N GLU A 288 -0.07 -25.65 11.90
CA GLU A 288 0.12 -25.62 13.34
C GLU A 288 0.95 -24.40 13.78
N ILE A 289 0.56 -23.80 14.90
CA ILE A 289 1.36 -22.76 15.56
C ILE A 289 2.26 -23.46 16.59
N THR A 290 3.57 -23.25 16.46
CA THR A 290 4.55 -23.88 17.35
C THR A 290 5.06 -22.96 18.46
N SER A 291 4.89 -21.64 18.32
CA SER A 291 5.26 -20.64 19.31
C SER A 291 4.44 -19.36 19.10
N PHE A 292 4.09 -18.74 20.21
CA PHE A 292 3.33 -17.50 20.19
C PHE A 292 3.83 -16.54 21.27
N LYS A 293 3.98 -15.26 20.90
CA LYS A 293 4.28 -14.17 21.83
C LYS A 293 3.26 -13.04 21.60
N LYS A 294 2.38 -12.83 22.58
CA LYS A 294 1.31 -11.81 22.52
C LYS A 294 1.82 -10.48 21.99
N GLY A 295 1.10 -9.92 20.99
CA GLY A 295 1.39 -8.60 20.43
C GLY A 295 2.77 -8.46 19.79
N SER A 296 3.45 -9.55 19.48
CA SER A 296 4.80 -9.54 18.90
C SER A 296 4.93 -10.47 17.71
N ASN A 297 4.87 -11.78 17.93
CA ASN A 297 5.10 -12.73 16.84
C ASN A 297 4.51 -14.12 17.11
N VAL A 298 4.42 -14.88 16.02
CA VAL A 298 3.99 -16.27 16.00
C VAL A 298 4.96 -17.08 15.15
N THR A 299 5.16 -18.37 15.47
CA THR A 299 5.92 -19.28 14.62
C THR A 299 4.97 -20.31 14.03
N VAL A 300 4.92 -20.36 12.71
CA VAL A 300 4.05 -21.20 11.90
C VAL A 300 4.91 -22.00 10.92
N GLY A 301 4.77 -23.32 10.90
CA GLY A 301 5.54 -24.17 10.00
C GLY A 301 7.07 -23.97 10.10
N GLY A 302 7.56 -23.55 11.27
CA GLY A 302 8.99 -23.24 11.50
C GLY A 302 9.41 -21.82 11.11
N THR A 303 8.54 -21.03 10.51
CA THR A 303 8.79 -19.64 10.14
C THR A 303 8.16 -18.69 11.16
N LYS A 304 8.96 -17.71 11.60
CA LYS A 304 8.51 -16.66 12.53
C LYS A 304 7.90 -15.49 11.74
N TYR A 305 6.69 -15.09 12.12
CA TYR A 305 5.99 -13.93 11.58
C TYR A 305 5.76 -12.91 12.71
N ASP A 306 6.09 -11.66 12.47
CA ASP A 306 5.73 -10.57 13.37
C ASP A 306 4.28 -10.16 13.12
N PHE A 307 3.58 -9.66 14.15
CA PHE A 307 2.20 -9.19 14.00
C PHE A 307 2.15 -7.82 13.34
N SER A 308 1.33 -7.69 12.30
CA SER A 308 0.92 -6.39 11.79
C SER A 308 0.14 -5.63 12.86
N LYS A 309 0.24 -4.31 12.87
CA LYS A 309 -0.46 -3.43 13.84
C LYS A 309 -1.97 -3.66 13.84
N ALA A 310 -2.57 -3.88 12.68
CA ALA A 310 -4.00 -4.13 12.52
C ALA A 310 -4.36 -5.63 12.52
N ALA A 311 -3.46 -6.49 13.00
CA ALA A 311 -3.71 -7.92 13.01
C ALA A 311 -4.99 -8.26 13.74
N TYR A 312 -5.84 -9.01 13.04
CA TYR A 312 -7.07 -9.61 13.57
C TYR A 312 -6.84 -11.09 13.87
N TYR A 313 -7.36 -11.52 14.98
CA TYR A 313 -7.36 -12.92 15.34
C TYR A 313 -8.60 -13.26 16.17
N ASP A 314 -9.15 -14.45 15.95
CA ASP A 314 -10.25 -14.93 16.79
C ASP A 314 -9.75 -15.15 18.22
N ASN A 315 -10.44 -14.47 19.10
CA ASN A 315 -10.01 -14.27 20.48
C ASN A 315 -10.14 -15.50 21.36
N GLU A 316 -11.05 -16.41 21.03
CA GLU A 316 -11.25 -17.59 21.86
C GLU A 316 -10.00 -18.49 21.81
N ALA A 317 -9.42 -18.69 20.64
CA ALA A 317 -8.19 -19.46 20.46
C ALA A 317 -6.97 -18.78 21.08
N LEU A 318 -6.88 -17.45 21.05
CA LEU A 318 -5.71 -16.69 21.50
C LEU A 318 -5.80 -16.16 22.93
N LYS A 319 -6.98 -16.02 23.52
CA LYS A 319 -7.15 -15.67 24.94
C LYS A 319 -6.39 -16.61 25.86
N VAL A 320 -6.32 -17.87 25.51
CA VAL A 320 -5.60 -18.89 26.26
C VAL A 320 -4.10 -18.69 26.21
N TYR A 321 -3.58 -18.08 25.11
CA TYR A 321 -2.16 -17.76 24.94
C TYR A 321 -1.74 -16.47 25.60
N THR A 322 -2.66 -15.58 25.85
CA THR A 322 -2.34 -14.26 26.41
C THR A 322 -2.06 -14.30 27.90
N GLY A 323 -2.19 -15.48 28.52
CA GLY A 323 -1.90 -15.66 29.95
C GLY A 323 -2.89 -14.99 30.88
N GLU A 324 -4.05 -14.61 30.37
CA GLU A 324 -5.11 -14.01 31.20
C GLU A 324 -5.81 -15.06 32.10
N ASN A 325 -5.71 -16.34 31.71
CA ASN A 325 -6.12 -17.45 32.58
C ASN A 325 -4.96 -18.45 32.73
N ASN A 326 -4.25 -18.38 33.83
CA ASN A 326 -3.10 -19.23 34.17
C ASN A 326 -3.38 -20.75 34.26
N ASN A 327 -4.59 -21.21 33.95
CA ASN A 327 -5.00 -22.60 34.17
C ASN A 327 -5.41 -23.37 32.91
N ASP A 328 -5.51 -22.68 31.74
CA ASP A 328 -5.90 -23.34 30.51
C ASP A 328 -4.67 -23.60 29.64
N THR A 329 -4.15 -24.80 29.69
CA THR A 329 -3.15 -25.30 28.75
C THR A 329 -3.87 -25.72 27.47
N ILE A 330 -4.07 -24.82 26.52
CA ILE A 330 -4.38 -25.23 25.16
C ILE A 330 -3.10 -25.74 24.49
N ASN A 331 -3.19 -26.92 23.94
CA ASN A 331 -2.14 -27.47 23.14
C ASN A 331 -2.30 -26.95 21.71
N LEU A 332 -1.52 -25.93 21.34
CA LEU A 332 -1.47 -25.37 19.97
C LEU A 332 -1.30 -26.42 18.88
N LYS A 333 -0.72 -27.56 19.24
CA LYS A 333 -0.45 -28.64 18.29
C LYS A 333 -1.69 -29.43 17.90
N ASP A 334 -2.77 -29.29 18.67
CA ASP A 334 -4.02 -30.02 18.42
C ASP A 334 -5.01 -29.20 17.58
N THR A 335 -4.65 -27.94 17.24
CA THR A 335 -5.48 -27.02 16.47
C THR A 335 -4.72 -26.53 15.25
N THR A 336 -5.38 -26.47 14.12
CA THR A 336 -4.83 -25.88 12.88
C THR A 336 -5.42 -24.50 12.62
N TYR A 337 -4.64 -23.66 11.96
CA TYR A 337 -4.99 -22.28 11.68
C TYR A 337 -4.80 -21.93 10.22
N ASN A 338 -5.65 -21.05 9.71
CA ASN A 338 -5.36 -20.25 8.54
C ASN A 338 -4.61 -18.99 9.01
N VAL A 339 -3.47 -18.72 8.38
CA VAL A 339 -2.64 -17.55 8.67
C VAL A 339 -2.66 -16.64 7.46
N TYR A 340 -3.05 -15.40 7.66
CA TYR A 340 -3.12 -14.38 6.62
C TYR A 340 -1.95 -13.42 6.79
N LEU A 341 -1.27 -13.11 5.67
CA LEU A 341 -0.13 -12.20 5.66
C LEU A 341 -0.49 -10.88 4.95
N ASP A 342 0.06 -9.78 5.46
CA ASP A 342 0.01 -8.49 4.79
C ASP A 342 0.98 -8.44 3.60
N THR A 343 0.98 -7.34 2.84
CA THR A 343 1.84 -7.15 1.66
C THR A 343 3.33 -7.10 2.00
N TYR A 344 3.68 -6.99 3.28
CA TYR A 344 5.06 -6.95 3.78
C TYR A 344 5.50 -8.27 4.40
N GLY A 345 4.62 -9.28 4.40
CA GLY A 345 4.89 -10.60 4.94
C GLY A 345 4.71 -10.72 6.45
N ASN A 346 4.01 -9.77 7.10
CA ASN A 346 3.66 -9.86 8.50
C ASN A 346 2.29 -10.54 8.67
N LEU A 347 2.07 -11.16 9.83
CA LEU A 347 0.78 -11.75 10.14
C LEU A 347 -0.27 -10.65 10.37
N ILE A 348 -1.31 -10.64 9.52
CA ILE A 348 -2.44 -9.72 9.65
C ILE A 348 -3.72 -10.41 10.15
N GLY A 349 -3.78 -11.72 10.08
CA GLY A 349 -4.93 -12.48 10.58
C GLY A 349 -4.59 -13.90 10.94
N LEU A 350 -5.35 -14.44 11.88
CA LEU A 350 -5.26 -15.81 12.34
C LEU A 350 -6.68 -16.31 12.63
N GLU A 351 -7.05 -17.37 11.97
CA GLU A 351 -8.35 -18.02 12.11
C GLU A 351 -8.15 -19.49 12.46
N GLU A 352 -8.83 -19.96 13.50
CA GLU A 352 -8.86 -21.38 13.83
C GLU A 352 -9.64 -22.13 12.75
N VAL A 353 -9.03 -23.14 12.18
CA VAL A 353 -9.72 -24.07 11.31
C VAL A 353 -10.21 -25.22 12.17
N ASP A 354 -11.50 -25.37 12.28
CA ASP A 354 -12.10 -26.56 12.89
C ASP A 354 -11.39 -27.79 12.34
N ALA A 355 -10.81 -28.58 13.23
CA ALA A 355 -10.23 -29.86 12.83
C ALA A 355 -11.32 -30.56 12.02
N VAL A 356 -11.01 -30.88 10.77
CA VAL A 356 -11.93 -31.70 9.97
C VAL A 356 -12.12 -32.96 10.81
N ASP A 357 -13.22 -32.99 11.54
CA ASP A 357 -13.67 -34.21 12.19
C ASP A 357 -13.61 -35.29 11.13
N ASN A 358 -12.84 -36.32 11.37
CA ASN A 358 -12.57 -37.36 10.40
C ASN A 358 -13.86 -37.78 9.72
N TYR A 359 -14.21 -37.14 8.59
CA TYR A 359 -15.32 -37.53 7.76
C TYR A 359 -14.93 -38.88 7.14
N VAL A 360 -15.44 -39.94 7.77
CA VAL A 360 -15.29 -41.27 7.27
C VAL A 360 -16.37 -41.47 6.20
N PHE A 361 -15.96 -41.65 4.95
CA PHE A 361 -16.89 -42.07 3.92
C PHE A 361 -17.26 -43.54 4.16
N ILE A 362 -18.46 -43.78 4.69
CA ILE A 362 -18.93 -45.13 4.92
C ILE A 362 -19.24 -45.78 3.57
N THR A 363 -18.38 -46.69 3.14
CA THR A 363 -18.53 -47.43 1.88
C THR A 363 -19.48 -48.61 1.98
N GLY A 364 -19.84 -49.00 3.20
CA GLY A 364 -20.83 -50.04 3.46
C GLY A 364 -21.11 -50.21 4.96
N ALA A 365 -22.33 -50.48 5.27
CA ALA A 365 -22.76 -50.86 6.64
C ALA A 365 -23.47 -52.20 6.58
N ASP A 366 -23.10 -53.15 7.44
CA ASP A 366 -23.78 -54.44 7.55
C ASP A 366 -24.83 -54.37 8.68
N GLU A 367 -26.07 -54.32 8.28
CA GLU A 367 -27.19 -54.28 9.22
C GLU A 367 -27.38 -55.60 9.99
N ASN A 368 -26.72 -56.67 9.58
CA ASN A 368 -26.91 -58.00 10.16
C ASN A 368 -25.83 -58.41 11.17
N SER A 369 -24.76 -57.65 11.30
CA SER A 369 -23.74 -57.86 12.33
C SER A 369 -24.20 -57.26 13.67
N SER A 370 -25.36 -57.63 14.17
CA SER A 370 -25.83 -57.17 15.46
C SER A 370 -25.17 -57.93 16.58
N ASN A 371 -24.16 -57.35 17.19
CA ASN A 371 -23.79 -57.77 18.54
C ASN A 371 -24.85 -57.22 19.49
N LEU A 372 -25.77 -58.09 19.90
CA LEU A 372 -26.94 -57.71 20.71
C LEU A 372 -26.57 -56.99 22.02
N ALA A 373 -25.31 -57.02 22.45
CA ALA A 373 -24.85 -56.41 23.68
C ALA A 373 -24.53 -54.91 23.54
N THR A 374 -24.17 -54.41 22.33
CA THR A 374 -23.64 -53.06 22.17
C THR A 374 -24.36 -52.18 21.16
N LYS A 375 -25.27 -52.71 20.33
CA LYS A 375 -25.95 -52.03 19.23
C LYS A 375 -24.99 -51.26 18.30
N THR A 376 -23.79 -51.75 18.11
CA THR A 376 -22.78 -51.17 17.21
C THR A 376 -22.95 -51.80 15.83
N THR A 377 -23.00 -50.97 14.81
CA THR A 377 -22.97 -51.37 13.40
C THR A 377 -21.55 -51.31 12.91
N ASP A 378 -21.01 -52.37 12.35
CA ASP A 378 -19.70 -52.31 11.72
C ASP A 378 -19.82 -51.55 10.39
N ALA A 379 -18.99 -50.53 10.23
CA ALA A 379 -18.90 -49.74 9.02
C ALA A 379 -17.48 -49.82 8.42
N ASN A 380 -17.39 -49.91 7.11
CA ASN A 380 -16.13 -49.79 6.38
C ASN A 380 -15.95 -48.35 5.92
N ALA A 381 -14.81 -47.79 6.21
CA ALA A 381 -14.36 -46.44 5.83
C ALA A 381 -13.37 -46.45 4.66
#